data_a7d516b7eb5c0b0008bd43b5b43ae381
#
_entry.id   a7d516b7eb5c0b0008bd43b5b43ae381
#
_cell.length_a   1.000
_cell.length_b   1.000
_cell.length_c   1.000
_cell.angle_alpha   90.00
_cell.angle_beta   90.00
_cell.angle_gamma   90.00
#
_symmetry.space_group_name_H-M   'P 1'
#
loop_
_entity.id
_entity.type
_entity.pdbx_description
1 polymer ?
#
loop_
_entity_poly.entity_id
_entity_poly.type
_entity_poly.pdbx_seq_one_letter_code
_entity_poly.pdbx_strand_id
1 'polypeptide(L)'
;MWRERRVRRKITAMNPAITSRETGTTKGCMRVLGVDPAAAGPTGYGIVESDGRQCRTLHYGALKIAVKKQRAGQGAALQEVHALLCGLIQEFAPDVMAVESIFSALNVRTALRLAEVRGVVLLAAAQHGVKVHSYAPREVKAAIAGHGHADKRQMQIMVRAILSMNATPEPPDAADALAVALCHLQMEQARRRFGLPAEKELARPRSLAAVGILGSTASGHRMNRATRTGPPRILTA
;
A
#
# COMPACT_ATOMS: atom_id res chain seq x y z
N MET A 1 -5.93 9.64 -19.49
CA MET A 1 -5.90 11.12 -19.51
C MET A 1 -7.07 11.80 -18.81
N TRP A 2 -8.34 11.54 -19.15
CA TRP A 2 -9.49 12.26 -18.52
C TRP A 2 -9.78 11.82 -17.06
N ARG A 3 -9.58 10.55 -16.72
CA ARG A 3 -9.74 10.00 -15.36
C ARG A 3 -8.64 10.45 -14.40
N GLU A 4 -7.40 10.56 -14.85
CA GLU A 4 -6.25 11.04 -14.06
C GLU A 4 -6.41 12.47 -13.59
N ARG A 5 -6.92 13.38 -14.47
CA ARG A 5 -7.21 14.78 -14.10
C ARG A 5 -8.30 14.89 -13.01
N ARG A 6 -9.25 13.96 -12.98
CA ARG A 6 -10.33 13.96 -11.99
C ARG A 6 -9.84 13.49 -10.61
N VAL A 7 -8.91 12.53 -10.56
CA VAL A 7 -8.27 12.07 -9.31
C VAL A 7 -7.37 13.18 -8.77
N ARG A 8 -6.54 13.81 -9.60
CA ARG A 8 -5.74 14.98 -9.21
C ARG A 8 -6.57 16.11 -8.62
N ARG A 9 -7.69 16.47 -9.25
CA ARG A 9 -8.60 17.50 -8.71
C ARG A 9 -9.21 17.11 -7.36
N LYS A 10 -9.48 15.82 -7.10
CA LYS A 10 -9.99 15.35 -5.81
C LYS A 10 -8.91 15.40 -4.74
N ILE A 11 -7.68 15.02 -5.05
CA ILE A 11 -6.54 15.09 -4.13
C ILE A 11 -6.29 16.54 -3.71
N THR A 12 -6.24 17.46 -4.66
CA THR A 12 -6.00 18.89 -4.42
C THR A 12 -7.15 19.57 -3.65
N ALA A 13 -8.40 19.13 -3.84
CA ALA A 13 -9.56 19.71 -3.16
C ALA A 13 -9.69 19.31 -1.68
N MET A 14 -9.00 18.25 -1.23
CA MET A 14 -9.13 17.74 0.14
C MET A 14 -8.17 18.40 1.13
N ASN A 15 -7.13 19.08 0.67
CA ASN A 15 -6.25 19.85 1.55
C ASN A 15 -5.60 21.04 0.81
N PRO A 16 -6.18 22.25 0.87
CA PRO A 16 -5.69 23.44 0.15
C PRO A 16 -4.38 24.03 0.72
N ALA A 17 -3.83 23.47 1.79
CA ALA A 17 -2.63 24.01 2.47
C ALA A 17 -1.30 23.61 1.79
N ILE A 18 -1.34 22.79 0.72
CA ILE A 18 -0.12 22.41 0.00
C ILE A 18 -0.01 23.23 -1.29
N THR A 19 0.72 24.31 -1.20
CA THR A 19 1.20 25.00 -2.39
C THR A 19 2.16 24.09 -3.16
N SER A 20 1.92 23.98 -4.46
CA SER A 20 2.56 23.13 -5.48
C SER A 20 4.09 23.33 -5.66
N ARG A 21 4.83 23.75 -4.65
CA ARG A 21 6.25 24.11 -4.73
C ARG A 21 7.26 23.14 -4.12
N GLU A 22 6.83 22.05 -3.49
CA GLU A 22 7.77 21.17 -2.78
C GLU A 22 7.70 19.68 -3.18
N THR A 23 7.38 19.36 -4.43
CA THR A 23 7.40 17.97 -4.93
C THR A 23 8.82 17.46 -5.25
N GLY A 24 9.85 18.30 -5.12
CA GLY A 24 11.25 17.89 -5.26
C GLY A 24 11.68 17.01 -4.08
N THR A 25 12.17 15.79 -4.34
CA THR A 25 12.79 14.94 -3.31
C THR A 25 14.02 15.66 -2.75
N THR A 26 13.99 16.07 -1.50
CA THR A 26 15.14 16.64 -0.83
C THR A 26 16.18 15.52 -0.69
N LYS A 27 17.40 15.74 -1.21
CA LYS A 27 18.47 14.76 -1.23
C LYS A 27 18.71 14.23 0.19
N GLY A 28 18.45 12.93 0.43
CA GLY A 28 18.58 12.28 1.74
C GLY A 28 17.28 12.08 2.53
N CYS A 29 16.14 12.60 2.09
CA CYS A 29 14.85 12.33 2.71
C CYS A 29 14.23 11.03 2.19
N MET A 30 13.48 10.34 3.04
CA MET A 30 12.69 9.15 2.72
C MET A 30 11.20 9.48 2.76
N ARG A 31 10.48 9.18 1.70
CA ARG A 31 9.01 9.31 1.61
C ARG A 31 8.34 7.98 1.75
N VAL A 32 7.36 7.91 2.61
CA VAL A 32 6.57 6.71 2.84
C VAL A 32 5.09 7.02 2.60
N LEU A 33 4.45 6.22 1.75
CA LEU A 33 3.01 6.18 1.60
C LEU A 33 2.46 5.11 2.54
N GLY A 34 1.85 5.52 3.64
CA GLY A 34 1.09 4.64 4.53
C GLY A 34 -0.32 4.41 3.98
N VAL A 35 -0.77 3.17 4.05
CA VAL A 35 -2.13 2.77 3.64
C VAL A 35 -2.75 1.89 4.71
N ASP A 36 -3.96 2.28 5.13
CA ASP A 36 -4.84 1.47 5.98
C ASP A 36 -6.02 0.99 5.12
N PRO A 37 -5.95 -0.23 4.57
CA PRO A 37 -7.00 -0.76 3.71
C PRO A 37 -8.22 -1.16 4.54
N ALA A 38 -9.41 -0.72 4.14
CA ALA A 38 -10.67 -1.07 4.81
C ALA A 38 -11.56 -2.00 3.96
N ALA A 39 -12.18 -2.98 4.62
CA ALA A 39 -13.10 -3.92 3.97
C ALA A 39 -14.47 -3.31 3.65
N ALA A 40 -14.94 -2.37 4.45
CA ALA A 40 -16.28 -1.77 4.36
C ALA A 40 -16.29 -0.26 4.63
N GLY A 41 -15.19 0.30 5.13
CA GLY A 41 -15.02 1.71 5.45
C GLY A 41 -14.23 2.48 4.40
N PRO A 42 -13.84 3.71 4.73
CA PRO A 42 -12.90 4.46 3.92
C PRO A 42 -11.50 3.82 3.99
N THR A 43 -10.80 3.76 2.86
CA THR A 43 -9.38 3.40 2.86
C THR A 43 -8.56 4.64 3.21
N GLY A 44 -7.85 4.59 4.34
CA GLY A 44 -6.97 5.64 4.79
C GLY A 44 -5.66 5.67 4.00
N TYR A 45 -5.10 6.86 3.79
CA TYR A 45 -3.77 7.05 3.22
C TYR A 45 -3.07 8.25 3.86
N GLY A 46 -1.75 8.18 3.93
CA GLY A 46 -0.94 9.27 4.44
C GLY A 46 0.47 9.23 3.87
N ILE A 47 1.00 10.38 3.46
CA ILE A 47 2.35 10.52 2.94
C ILE A 47 3.17 11.30 3.93
N VAL A 48 4.21 10.66 4.43
CA VAL A 48 5.15 11.21 5.39
C VAL A 48 6.54 11.23 4.78
N GLU A 49 7.23 12.34 4.93
CA GLU A 49 8.64 12.48 4.56
C GLU A 49 9.48 12.64 5.83
N SER A 50 10.67 12.01 5.85
CA SER A 50 11.62 12.13 6.94
C SER A 50 13.03 12.32 6.43
N ASP A 51 13.77 13.23 7.05
CA ASP A 51 15.22 13.42 6.87
C ASP A 51 16.07 12.56 7.81
N GLY A 52 15.42 11.66 8.58
CA GLY A 52 16.04 10.85 9.63
C GLY A 52 16.09 11.51 11.01
N ARG A 53 15.69 12.77 11.14
CA ARG A 53 15.58 13.52 12.43
C ARG A 53 14.16 13.96 12.68
N GLN A 54 13.52 14.50 11.67
CA GLN A 54 12.16 15.02 11.73
C GLN A 54 11.29 14.33 10.70
N CYS A 55 10.00 14.20 11.02
CA CYS A 55 8.97 13.71 10.11
C CYS A 55 7.99 14.85 9.81
N ARG A 56 7.63 15.01 8.54
CA ARG A 56 6.60 15.94 8.10
C ARG A 56 5.54 15.25 7.27
N THR A 57 4.32 15.66 7.43
CA THR A 57 3.21 15.18 6.58
C THR A 57 3.18 15.98 5.29
N LEU A 58 3.17 15.29 4.15
CA LEU A 58 2.99 15.92 2.84
C LEU A 58 1.52 15.94 2.43
N HIS A 59 0.83 14.81 2.60
CA HIS A 59 -0.59 14.68 2.26
C HIS A 59 -1.23 13.52 3.04
N TYR A 60 -2.50 13.63 3.36
CA TYR A 60 -3.25 12.54 3.99
C TYR A 60 -4.75 12.68 3.73
N GLY A 61 -5.48 11.60 3.90
CA GLY A 61 -6.92 11.56 3.77
C GLY A 61 -7.48 10.15 3.82
N ALA A 62 -8.75 10.02 3.48
CA ALA A 62 -9.38 8.73 3.32
C ALA A 62 -10.32 8.71 2.12
N LEU A 63 -10.28 7.63 1.35
CA LEU A 63 -11.15 7.42 0.21
C LEU A 63 -12.46 6.78 0.68
N LYS A 64 -13.50 7.58 0.74
CA LYS A 64 -14.86 7.09 0.92
C LYS A 64 -15.51 6.81 -0.43
N ILE A 65 -15.80 5.54 -0.72
CA ILE A 65 -16.42 5.13 -1.97
C ILE A 65 -17.89 5.51 -1.95
N ALA A 66 -18.34 6.25 -2.95
CA ALA A 66 -19.73 6.70 -3.03
C ALA A 66 -20.70 5.52 -3.17
N VAL A 67 -21.88 5.60 -2.50
CA VAL A 67 -22.94 4.56 -2.51
C VAL A 67 -23.33 4.14 -3.93
N LYS A 68 -23.40 5.08 -4.90
CA LYS A 68 -23.65 4.77 -6.32
C LYS A 68 -22.61 3.80 -6.91
N LYS A 69 -21.33 3.89 -6.48
CA LYS A 69 -20.27 3.02 -6.95
C LYS A 69 -20.23 1.69 -6.21
N GLN A 70 -20.63 1.68 -4.96
CA GLN A 70 -20.86 0.43 -4.22
C GLN A 70 -21.98 -0.40 -4.87
N ARG A 71 -23.04 0.25 -5.38
CA ARG A 71 -24.12 -0.41 -6.14
C ARG A 71 -23.71 -0.85 -7.54
N ALA A 72 -22.68 -0.23 -8.14
CA ALA A 72 -22.12 -0.66 -9.43
C ALA A 72 -21.22 -1.92 -9.33
N GLY A 73 -21.13 -2.50 -8.13
CA GLY A 73 -20.39 -3.72 -7.85
C GLY A 73 -19.00 -3.47 -7.23
N GLN A 74 -18.46 -4.54 -6.68
CA GLN A 74 -17.19 -4.53 -5.93
C GLN A 74 -16.00 -4.10 -6.77
N GLY A 75 -15.96 -4.45 -8.05
CA GLY A 75 -14.89 -4.06 -8.96
C GLY A 75 -14.77 -2.54 -9.15
N ALA A 76 -15.91 -1.81 -9.16
CA ALA A 76 -15.87 -0.34 -9.26
C ALA A 76 -15.25 0.32 -8.02
N ALA A 77 -15.48 -0.26 -6.85
CA ALA A 77 -14.88 0.19 -5.60
C ALA A 77 -13.35 -0.02 -5.60
N LEU A 78 -12.91 -1.20 -6.00
CA LEU A 78 -11.49 -1.53 -6.12
C LEU A 78 -10.78 -0.65 -7.17
N GLN A 79 -11.46 -0.32 -8.27
CA GLN A 79 -10.95 0.62 -9.27
C GLN A 79 -10.69 2.03 -8.71
N GLU A 80 -11.54 2.53 -7.81
CA GLU A 80 -11.33 3.83 -7.18
C GLU A 80 -10.13 3.82 -6.22
N VAL A 81 -9.96 2.75 -5.44
CA VAL A 81 -8.78 2.56 -4.59
C VAL A 81 -7.52 2.52 -5.44
N HIS A 82 -7.52 1.73 -6.51
CA HIS A 82 -6.39 1.63 -7.43
C HIS A 82 -6.03 2.99 -8.04
N ALA A 83 -7.02 3.71 -8.58
CA ALA A 83 -6.81 5.01 -9.21
C ALA A 83 -6.27 6.06 -8.22
N LEU A 84 -6.76 6.04 -6.96
CA LEU A 84 -6.22 6.90 -5.91
C LEU A 84 -4.74 6.60 -5.64
N LEU A 85 -4.40 5.34 -5.41
CA LEU A 85 -3.03 4.95 -5.08
C LEU A 85 -2.06 5.25 -6.22
N CYS A 86 -2.42 4.93 -7.46
CA CYS A 86 -1.61 5.31 -8.63
C CYS A 86 -1.41 6.82 -8.72
N GLY A 87 -2.45 7.62 -8.47
CA GLY A 87 -2.35 9.08 -8.45
C GLY A 87 -1.41 9.59 -7.35
N LEU A 88 -1.50 9.06 -6.14
CA LEU A 88 -0.62 9.41 -5.02
C LEU A 88 0.84 9.03 -5.31
N ILE A 89 1.08 7.85 -5.85
CA ILE A 89 2.44 7.40 -6.21
C ILE A 89 3.03 8.31 -7.29
N GLN A 90 2.27 8.66 -8.31
CA GLN A 90 2.74 9.55 -9.39
C GLN A 90 3.00 10.97 -8.92
N GLU A 91 2.17 11.49 -8.00
CA GLU A 91 2.28 12.87 -7.53
C GLU A 91 3.40 13.05 -6.50
N PHE A 92 3.52 12.12 -5.55
CA PHE A 92 4.43 12.26 -4.43
C PHE A 92 5.71 11.43 -4.54
N ALA A 93 5.79 10.52 -5.49
CA ALA A 93 6.94 9.62 -5.72
C ALA A 93 7.50 9.00 -4.42
N PRO A 94 6.69 8.23 -3.66
CA PRO A 94 7.14 7.62 -2.42
C PRO A 94 8.21 6.54 -2.71
N ASP A 95 9.23 6.46 -1.86
CA ASP A 95 10.27 5.43 -1.93
C ASP A 95 9.72 4.06 -1.54
N VAL A 96 8.74 4.05 -0.63
CA VAL A 96 8.16 2.85 -0.03
C VAL A 96 6.67 3.06 0.24
N MET A 97 5.92 1.97 0.15
CA MET A 97 4.55 1.86 0.64
C MET A 97 4.52 0.99 1.89
N ALA A 98 3.99 1.51 2.98
CA ALA A 98 3.75 0.80 4.23
C ALA A 98 2.26 0.49 4.37
N VAL A 99 1.90 -0.78 4.62
CA VAL A 99 0.51 -1.23 4.64
C VAL A 99 0.23 -1.98 5.94
N GLU A 100 -0.91 -1.70 6.57
CA GLU A 100 -1.33 -2.52 7.70
C GLU A 100 -1.67 -3.94 7.24
N SER A 101 -1.14 -4.95 7.96
CA SER A 101 -1.40 -6.35 7.64
C SER A 101 -2.75 -6.81 8.19
N ILE A 102 -3.39 -7.72 7.45
CA ILE A 102 -4.65 -8.33 7.86
C ILE A 102 -4.37 -9.25 9.05
N PHE A 103 -5.08 -9.04 10.17
CA PHE A 103 -4.97 -9.93 11.32
C PHE A 103 -6.19 -10.85 11.44
N SER A 104 -5.97 -12.07 11.96
CA SER A 104 -6.86 -13.24 11.87
C SER A 104 -8.14 -13.21 12.71
N ALA A 105 -8.51 -12.09 13.35
CA ALA A 105 -9.72 -12.01 14.20
C ALA A 105 -11.00 -11.65 13.44
N LEU A 106 -10.93 -11.51 12.10
CA LEU A 106 -12.05 -11.12 11.25
C LEU A 106 -12.87 -12.33 10.83
N ASN A 107 -14.20 -12.14 10.67
CA ASN A 107 -14.98 -13.16 9.98
C ASN A 107 -14.51 -13.32 8.52
N VAL A 108 -14.69 -14.51 7.96
CA VAL A 108 -14.18 -14.89 6.61
C VAL A 108 -14.59 -13.88 5.55
N ARG A 109 -15.84 -13.40 5.57
CA ARG A 109 -16.35 -12.45 4.57
C ARG A 109 -15.59 -11.11 4.61
N THR A 110 -15.32 -10.61 5.80
CA THR A 110 -14.55 -9.38 6.00
C THR A 110 -13.10 -9.57 5.59
N ALA A 111 -12.50 -10.72 5.95
CA ALA A 111 -11.13 -11.06 5.58
C ALA A 111 -10.95 -11.14 4.06
N LEU A 112 -11.89 -11.77 3.34
CA LEU A 112 -11.85 -11.85 1.87
C LEU A 112 -11.93 -10.46 1.22
N ARG A 113 -12.85 -9.60 1.67
CA ARG A 113 -12.96 -8.23 1.15
C ARG A 113 -11.68 -7.42 1.41
N LEU A 114 -11.10 -7.56 2.59
CA LEU A 114 -9.86 -6.89 2.93
C LEU A 114 -8.69 -7.41 2.09
N ALA A 115 -8.65 -8.72 1.82
CA ALA A 115 -7.66 -9.32 0.92
C ALA A 115 -7.75 -8.78 -0.51
N GLU A 116 -8.96 -8.56 -1.03
CA GLU A 116 -9.16 -7.94 -2.35
C GLU A 116 -8.65 -6.50 -2.41
N VAL A 117 -8.98 -5.67 -1.41
CA VAL A 117 -8.45 -4.30 -1.32
C VAL A 117 -6.93 -4.32 -1.21
N ARG A 118 -6.39 -5.19 -0.37
CA ARG A 118 -4.94 -5.37 -0.24
C ARG A 118 -4.28 -5.81 -1.55
N GLY A 119 -4.91 -6.72 -2.30
CA GLY A 119 -4.43 -7.13 -3.63
C GLY A 119 -4.30 -5.93 -4.58
N VAL A 120 -5.26 -5.02 -4.55
CA VAL A 120 -5.24 -3.76 -5.33
C VAL A 120 -4.11 -2.83 -4.88
N VAL A 121 -3.87 -2.72 -3.56
CA VAL A 121 -2.74 -1.94 -3.01
C VAL A 121 -1.41 -2.48 -3.53
N LEU A 122 -1.21 -3.79 -3.45
CA LEU A 122 0.00 -4.47 -3.94
C LEU A 122 0.18 -4.29 -5.45
N LEU A 123 -0.91 -4.38 -6.22
CA LEU A 123 -0.89 -4.19 -7.67
C LEU A 123 -0.48 -2.76 -8.05
N ALA A 124 -1.06 -1.75 -7.40
CA ALA A 124 -0.70 -0.34 -7.64
C ALA A 124 0.78 -0.08 -7.36
N ALA A 125 1.30 -0.60 -6.24
CA ALA A 125 2.72 -0.48 -5.90
C ALA A 125 3.62 -1.18 -6.92
N ALA A 126 3.29 -2.42 -7.31
CA ALA A 126 4.06 -3.20 -8.28
C ALA A 126 4.13 -2.54 -9.67
N GLN A 127 3.02 -1.96 -10.14
CA GLN A 127 2.95 -1.24 -11.42
C GLN A 127 3.88 -0.01 -11.47
N HIS A 128 4.17 0.59 -10.31
CA HIS A 128 5.04 1.76 -10.19
C HIS A 128 6.42 1.44 -9.63
N GLY A 129 6.74 0.16 -9.40
CA GLY A 129 8.04 -0.27 -8.87
C GLY A 129 8.28 0.13 -7.40
N VAL A 130 7.22 0.48 -6.65
CA VAL A 130 7.31 0.86 -5.24
C VAL A 130 7.34 -0.38 -4.37
N LYS A 131 8.30 -0.47 -3.45
CA LYS A 131 8.39 -1.58 -2.48
C LYS A 131 7.28 -1.49 -1.45
N VAL A 132 6.75 -2.65 -1.04
CA VAL A 132 5.69 -2.71 -0.02
C VAL A 132 6.20 -3.42 1.23
N HIS A 133 6.01 -2.79 2.38
CA HIS A 133 6.25 -3.37 3.70
C HIS A 133 4.93 -3.48 4.46
N SER A 134 4.78 -4.56 5.22
CA SER A 134 3.54 -4.84 5.95
C SER A 134 3.81 -4.88 7.44
N TYR A 135 2.94 -4.23 8.23
CA TYR A 135 3.07 -4.10 9.66
C TYR A 135 1.82 -4.62 10.37
N ALA A 136 1.99 -5.44 11.40
CA ALA A 136 0.86 -5.86 12.21
C ALA A 136 0.34 -4.69 13.06
N PRO A 137 -0.98 -4.63 13.38
CA PRO A 137 -1.55 -3.56 14.20
C PRO A 137 -0.82 -3.35 15.53
N ARG A 138 -0.36 -4.42 16.17
CA ARG A 138 0.42 -4.34 17.42
C ARG A 138 1.80 -3.73 17.22
N GLU A 139 2.44 -3.99 16.09
CA GLU A 139 3.74 -3.39 15.74
C GLU A 139 3.58 -1.89 15.52
N VAL A 140 2.55 -1.47 14.78
CA VAL A 140 2.24 -0.05 14.58
C VAL A 140 2.01 0.64 15.91
N LYS A 141 1.19 0.05 16.80
CA LYS A 141 0.93 0.61 18.12
C LYS A 141 2.20 0.69 18.98
N ALA A 142 3.01 -0.36 19.00
CA ALA A 142 4.25 -0.38 19.75
C ALA A 142 5.25 0.67 19.24
N ALA A 143 5.37 0.83 17.93
CA ALA A 143 6.24 1.83 17.32
C ALA A 143 5.79 3.26 17.70
N ILE A 144 4.49 3.57 17.62
CA ILE A 144 3.99 4.93 17.76
C ILE A 144 3.78 5.32 19.23
N ALA A 145 3.21 4.44 20.04
CA ALA A 145 2.84 4.72 21.43
C ALA A 145 3.75 4.05 22.46
N GLY A 146 4.76 3.28 22.02
CA GLY A 146 5.69 2.56 22.89
C GLY A 146 5.16 1.21 23.41
N HIS A 147 3.89 0.88 23.16
CA HIS A 147 3.30 -0.41 23.55
C HIS A 147 2.16 -0.84 22.62
N GLY A 148 1.99 -2.17 22.44
CA GLY A 148 1.04 -2.74 21.47
C GLY A 148 -0.45 -2.68 21.86
N HIS A 149 -0.79 -2.14 23.02
CA HIS A 149 -2.17 -2.06 23.54
C HIS A 149 -2.76 -0.64 23.50
N ALA A 150 -2.08 0.30 22.87
CA ALA A 150 -2.55 1.68 22.75
C ALA A 150 -3.96 1.75 22.18
N ASP A 151 -4.80 2.59 22.76
CA ASP A 151 -6.13 2.86 22.24
C ASP A 151 -6.09 3.85 21.05
N LYS A 152 -7.21 4.00 20.36
CA LYS A 152 -7.30 4.85 19.17
C LYS A 152 -6.98 6.32 19.46
N ARG A 153 -7.42 6.83 20.61
CA ARG A 153 -7.18 8.21 21.03
C ARG A 153 -5.69 8.46 21.31
N GLN A 154 -5.05 7.53 22.00
CA GLN A 154 -3.60 7.58 22.25
C GLN A 154 -2.82 7.59 20.93
N MET A 155 -3.18 6.74 20.00
CA MET A 155 -2.56 6.70 18.66
C MET A 155 -2.68 8.03 17.94
N GLN A 156 -3.86 8.64 17.91
CA GLN A 156 -4.11 9.93 17.26
C GLN A 156 -3.29 11.05 17.90
N ILE A 157 -3.22 11.09 19.23
CA ILE A 157 -2.41 12.09 19.97
C ILE A 157 -0.93 11.93 19.61
N MET A 158 -0.42 10.69 19.59
CA MET A 158 0.98 10.41 19.26
C MET A 158 1.32 10.77 17.81
N VAL A 159 0.48 10.38 16.84
CA VAL A 159 0.65 10.75 15.42
C VAL A 159 0.70 12.27 15.27
N ARG A 160 -0.24 13.00 15.90
CA ARG A 160 -0.26 14.46 15.91
C ARG A 160 1.04 15.04 16.48
N ALA A 161 1.52 14.52 17.61
CA ALA A 161 2.74 15.00 18.28
C ALA A 161 3.99 14.74 17.43
N ILE A 162 4.17 13.52 16.90
CA ILE A 162 5.32 13.14 16.08
C ILE A 162 5.40 13.98 14.80
N LEU A 163 4.26 14.27 14.18
CA LEU A 163 4.16 15.06 12.94
C LEU A 163 4.05 16.58 13.21
N SER A 164 4.11 17.02 14.47
CA SER A 164 3.98 18.43 14.88
C SER A 164 2.74 19.10 14.28
N MET A 165 1.61 18.38 14.24
CA MET A 165 0.38 18.89 13.64
C MET A 165 -0.40 19.74 14.65
N ASN A 166 -1.02 20.83 14.18
CA ASN A 166 -1.83 21.72 15.01
C ASN A 166 -3.11 21.05 15.54
N ALA A 167 -3.68 20.11 14.75
CA ALA A 167 -4.89 19.38 15.09
C ALA A 167 -4.71 17.89 14.80
N THR A 168 -5.53 17.07 15.43
CA THR A 168 -5.59 15.62 15.14
C THR A 168 -5.96 15.39 13.67
N PRO A 169 -5.28 14.47 12.96
CA PRO A 169 -5.62 14.17 11.57
C PRO A 169 -7.05 13.66 11.43
N GLU A 170 -7.78 14.25 10.50
CA GLU A 170 -9.13 13.85 10.13
C GLU A 170 -9.17 13.46 8.64
N PRO A 171 -9.94 12.45 8.24
CA PRO A 171 -10.72 11.53 9.10
C PRO A 171 -9.84 10.52 9.85
N PRO A 172 -10.40 9.78 10.84
CA PRO A 172 -9.63 8.83 11.66
C PRO A 172 -8.83 7.78 10.89
N ASP A 173 -9.34 7.30 9.77
CA ASP A 173 -8.66 6.34 8.90
C ASP A 173 -7.35 6.92 8.31
N ALA A 174 -7.29 8.24 8.13
CA ALA A 174 -6.06 8.91 7.70
C ALA A 174 -5.00 8.94 8.82
N ALA A 175 -5.43 9.09 10.08
CA ALA A 175 -4.52 9.00 11.22
C ALA A 175 -3.93 7.59 11.35
N ASP A 176 -4.73 6.55 11.12
CA ASP A 176 -4.29 5.16 11.13
C ASP A 176 -3.27 4.91 10.00
N ALA A 177 -3.51 5.41 8.80
CA ALA A 177 -2.54 5.33 7.68
C ALA A 177 -1.24 6.12 7.94
N LEU A 178 -1.32 7.30 8.55
CA LEU A 178 -0.13 8.06 8.98
C LEU A 178 0.67 7.30 10.03
N ALA A 179 0.01 6.61 10.97
CA ALA A 179 0.68 5.77 11.95
C ALA A 179 1.46 4.63 11.29
N VAL A 180 0.91 4.00 10.24
CA VAL A 180 1.60 2.95 9.49
C VAL A 180 2.83 3.49 8.77
N ALA A 181 2.76 4.68 8.16
CA ALA A 181 3.90 5.34 7.53
C ALA A 181 5.00 5.66 8.55
N LEU A 182 4.64 6.22 9.69
CA LEU A 182 5.56 6.52 10.79
C LEU A 182 6.20 5.26 11.37
N CYS A 183 5.45 4.17 11.51
CA CYS A 183 5.98 2.87 11.94
C CYS A 183 7.13 2.42 11.04
N HIS A 184 6.96 2.50 9.71
CA HIS A 184 8.02 2.17 8.77
C HIS A 184 9.25 3.06 8.96
N LEU A 185 9.08 4.38 9.05
CA LEU A 185 10.18 5.32 9.23
C LEU A 185 10.96 5.05 10.51
N GLN A 186 10.28 4.76 11.62
CA GLN A 186 10.93 4.43 12.89
C GLN A 186 11.69 3.09 12.83
N MET A 187 11.12 2.08 12.18
CA MET A 187 11.81 0.81 11.98
C MET A 187 13.07 0.96 11.13
N GLU A 188 13.00 1.74 10.06
CA GLU A 188 14.18 2.02 9.22
C GLU A 188 15.23 2.85 9.96
N GLN A 189 14.81 3.81 10.77
CA GLN A 189 15.73 4.59 11.61
C GLN A 189 16.41 3.71 12.65
N ALA A 190 15.67 2.81 13.30
CA ALA A 190 16.22 1.84 14.24
C ALA A 190 17.22 0.90 13.56
N ARG A 191 16.89 0.37 12.37
CA ARG A 191 17.81 -0.48 11.59
C ARG A 191 19.13 0.22 11.28
N ARG A 192 19.06 1.45 10.78
CA ARG A 192 20.24 2.26 10.48
C ARG A 192 21.08 2.52 11.73
N ARG A 193 20.42 2.85 12.85
CA ARG A 193 21.10 3.14 14.13
C ARG A 193 21.84 1.93 14.71
N PHE A 194 21.26 0.75 14.59
CA PHE A 194 21.81 -0.50 15.14
C PHE A 194 22.60 -1.34 14.12
N GLY A 195 22.82 -0.83 12.90
CA GLY A 195 23.53 -1.56 11.85
C GLY A 195 22.84 -2.87 11.44
N LEU A 196 21.51 -2.97 11.63
CA LEU A 196 20.77 -4.17 11.27
C LEU A 196 20.65 -4.26 9.74
N PRO A 197 20.72 -5.47 9.17
CA PRO A 197 20.55 -5.65 7.73
C PRO A 197 19.18 -5.13 7.30
N ALA A 198 19.13 -4.59 6.08
CA ALA A 198 17.86 -4.26 5.44
C ALA A 198 16.93 -5.49 5.54
N GLU A 199 15.64 -5.25 5.80
CA GLU A 199 14.66 -6.34 5.83
C GLU A 199 14.87 -7.19 4.58
N LYS A 200 15.11 -8.49 4.78
CA LYS A 200 15.18 -9.41 3.66
C LYS A 200 13.88 -9.20 2.90
N GLU A 201 14.01 -8.62 1.70
CA GLU A 201 12.91 -8.57 0.74
C GLU A 201 12.26 -9.94 0.79
N LEU A 202 10.97 -10.02 1.15
CA LEU A 202 10.23 -11.29 1.18
C LEU A 202 10.61 -11.97 -0.12
N ALA A 203 11.37 -13.05 -0.05
CA ALA A 203 12.10 -13.62 -1.16
C ALA A 203 11.18 -13.60 -2.37
N ARG A 204 11.57 -12.91 -3.44
CA ARG A 204 10.89 -13.05 -4.73
C ARG A 204 10.66 -14.55 -4.90
N PRO A 205 9.41 -15.02 -5.11
CA PRO A 205 9.21 -16.44 -5.37
C PRO A 205 10.23 -16.78 -6.45
N ARG A 206 11.12 -17.71 -6.14
CA ARG A 206 12.12 -18.22 -7.09
C ARG A 206 11.35 -18.42 -8.37
N SER A 207 11.79 -17.81 -9.47
CA SER A 207 11.11 -17.91 -10.75
C SER A 207 10.74 -19.39 -10.96
N LEU A 208 9.54 -19.69 -11.42
CA LEU A 208 9.07 -21.05 -11.72
C LEU A 208 10.07 -21.85 -12.57
N ALA A 209 11.00 -21.20 -13.25
CA ALA A 209 12.15 -21.78 -13.94
C ALA A 209 13.19 -22.40 -13.00
N ALA A 210 13.20 -22.11 -11.69
CA ALA A 210 14.14 -22.69 -10.72
C ALA A 210 13.55 -23.86 -9.93
N VAL A 211 12.26 -24.14 -10.04
CA VAL A 211 11.64 -25.38 -9.58
C VAL A 211 11.72 -26.35 -10.75
N GLY A 212 12.77 -27.18 -10.78
CA GLY A 212 13.02 -28.17 -11.82
C GLY A 212 11.92 -29.23 -11.92
N ILE A 213 10.76 -28.87 -12.47
CA ILE A 213 9.71 -29.75 -12.92
C ILE A 213 9.78 -29.83 -14.46
N LEU A 214 10.97 -30.03 -14.96
CA LEU A 214 11.20 -30.63 -16.26
C LEU A 214 12.22 -31.75 -16.03
N GLY A 215 11.67 -32.91 -15.70
CA GLY A 215 12.42 -34.14 -15.68
C GLY A 215 13.14 -34.31 -17.00
N SER A 216 14.46 -34.40 -16.94
CA SER A 216 15.32 -34.94 -17.98
C SER A 216 14.88 -36.37 -18.25
N THR A 217 14.15 -36.59 -19.33
CA THR A 217 14.17 -37.88 -20.02
C THR A 217 14.79 -37.65 -21.39
N ALA A 218 16.11 -37.70 -21.42
CA ALA A 218 16.82 -37.99 -22.62
C ALA A 218 16.73 -39.52 -22.86
N SER A 219 15.86 -39.94 -23.77
CA SER A 219 16.02 -41.18 -24.47
C SER A 219 15.38 -41.02 -25.85
N GLY A 220 16.23 -41.16 -26.86
CA GLY A 220 15.85 -40.96 -28.25
C GLY A 220 14.88 -42.00 -28.72
N HIS A 221 13.92 -41.50 -29.45
CA HIS A 221 13.35 -42.29 -30.55
C HIS A 221 12.90 -41.37 -31.69
N ARG A 222 13.36 -41.70 -32.86
CA ARG A 222 13.08 -41.08 -34.17
C ARG A 222 11.66 -41.39 -34.61
N MET A 223 11.10 -40.45 -35.40
CA MET A 223 9.99 -40.57 -36.36
C MET A 223 8.57 -40.63 -35.75
N ASN A 224 7.67 -39.71 -36.03
CA ASN A 224 6.95 -39.61 -37.27
C ASN A 224 6.04 -38.36 -37.33
N ARG A 225 5.71 -38.02 -38.51
CA ARG A 225 4.97 -36.94 -39.15
C ARG A 225 3.51 -36.81 -38.70
N ALA A 226 3.06 -35.55 -38.64
CA ALA A 226 1.69 -35.05 -38.91
C ALA A 226 0.63 -35.23 -37.81
N THR A 227 0.16 -34.12 -37.23
CA THR A 227 -1.19 -33.58 -37.50
C THR A 227 -1.37 -32.22 -36.81
N ARG A 228 -1.91 -31.29 -37.59
CA ARG A 228 -2.41 -29.97 -37.14
C ARG A 228 -3.53 -30.17 -36.14
N THR A 229 -3.46 -29.51 -34.98
CA THR A 229 -4.65 -29.22 -34.19
C THR A 229 -4.58 -27.74 -33.75
N GLY A 230 -5.65 -27.02 -34.10
CA GLY A 230 -5.82 -25.60 -33.84
C GLY A 230 -6.08 -25.28 -32.38
N PRO A 231 -6.22 -23.98 -32.04
CA PRO A 231 -6.32 -23.51 -30.66
C PRO A 231 -7.62 -23.99 -29.99
N PRO A 232 -7.62 -24.09 -28.64
CA PRO A 232 -8.79 -24.54 -27.88
C PRO A 232 -9.96 -23.56 -28.04
N ARG A 233 -11.13 -24.12 -28.36
CA ARG A 233 -12.41 -23.41 -28.41
C ARG A 233 -12.85 -23.05 -27.00
N ILE A 234 -13.14 -21.75 -26.76
CA ILE A 234 -13.87 -21.27 -25.58
C ILE A 234 -15.32 -21.72 -25.75
N LEU A 235 -15.80 -22.53 -24.83
CA LEU A 235 -17.22 -22.89 -24.74
C LEU A 235 -17.96 -21.71 -24.11
N THR A 236 -18.87 -21.12 -24.90
CA THR A 236 -19.92 -20.21 -24.40
C THR A 236 -21.15 -21.04 -24.09
N ALA A 237 -21.64 -20.95 -22.89
CA ALA A 237 -23.02 -21.21 -22.50
C ALA A 237 -23.43 -20.17 -21.48
#